data_7cf9fe45585eca1e25d676b7cbf6f3d2
#
_entry.id   7cf9fe45585eca1e25d676b7cbf6f3d2
#
_cell.length_a   1.000
_cell.length_b   1.000
_cell.length_c   1.000
_cell.angle_alpha   90.00
_cell.angle_beta   90.00
_cell.angle_gamma   90.00
#
_symmetry.space_group_name_H-M   'P 1'
#
loop_
_entity.id
_entity.type
_entity.pdbx_description
1 polymer ?
#
loop_
_entity_poly.entity_id
_entity_poly.type
_entity_poly.pdbx_seq_one_letter_code
_entity_poly.pdbx_strand_id
1 'polypeptide(L)'
;IPFGSKYSLFQKTILRVDKNYFEKPIIICSDEHKFVIKSQLEEIKIKPESIIVEPSGRNTAPAICSACLKVFKKKANSMLMVFPSDHLIQDENFFFTKTYRLIKQGIINSNTLFGLTPSEPKTSYGYIEISSNNSGLPRVESFIEKPSLKKAKFMIKLGNFLWNSGIFLLDIEQTLDLFKKFSRDILSNCEKSLKNAKKDLGFLVLDKESFSKCRNISFDY
;
A
#
# COMPACT_ATOMS: atom_id res chain seq x y z
N ILE A 1 -15.02 8.64 13.10
CA ILE A 1 -14.23 8.96 14.31
C ILE A 1 -14.07 7.68 15.08
N PRO A 2 -12.86 7.28 15.41
CA PRO A 2 -12.63 5.98 16.01
C PRO A 2 -12.84 6.03 17.51
N PHE A 3 -13.66 5.15 17.97
CA PHE A 3 -13.68 4.52 19.28
C PHE A 3 -12.74 5.15 20.32
N GLY A 4 -13.16 6.26 20.97
CA GLY A 4 -12.46 6.86 22.10
C GLY A 4 -11.09 7.53 21.82
N SER A 5 -10.69 7.67 20.57
CA SER A 5 -9.41 8.30 20.20
C SER A 5 -9.62 9.75 19.69
N LYS A 6 -8.69 10.64 20.05
CA LYS A 6 -8.61 12.01 19.54
C LYS A 6 -8.38 12.07 18.02
N TYR A 7 -7.73 11.06 17.43
CA TYR A 7 -7.30 11.05 16.05
C TYR A 7 -8.12 10.07 15.20
N SER A 8 -8.35 10.41 13.93
CA SER A 8 -8.93 9.49 12.94
C SER A 8 -7.99 8.34 12.63
N LEU A 9 -8.47 7.26 11.98
CA LEU A 9 -7.60 6.15 11.53
C LEU A 9 -6.55 6.64 10.54
N PHE A 10 -6.92 7.54 9.63
CA PHE A 10 -5.98 8.19 8.72
C PHE A 10 -4.88 8.95 9.48
N GLN A 11 -5.26 9.80 10.44
CA GLN A 11 -4.28 10.53 11.27
C GLN A 11 -3.38 9.60 12.06
N LYS A 12 -3.92 8.51 12.63
CA LYS A 12 -3.13 7.49 13.30
C LYS A 12 -2.14 6.82 12.34
N THR A 13 -2.58 6.50 11.11
CA THR A 13 -1.70 5.93 10.09
C THR A 13 -0.54 6.85 9.75
N ILE A 14 -0.78 8.16 9.66
CA ILE A 14 0.28 9.15 9.41
C ILE A 14 1.20 9.33 10.62
N LEU A 15 0.66 9.43 11.83
CA LEU A 15 1.43 9.63 13.06
C LEU A 15 2.31 8.43 13.43
N ARG A 16 1.91 7.25 13.01
CA ARG A 16 2.63 5.97 13.19
C ARG A 16 3.97 5.96 12.45
N VAL A 17 4.11 6.72 11.36
CA VAL A 17 5.33 6.71 10.52
C VAL A 17 6.43 7.53 11.18
N ASP A 18 7.46 6.86 11.71
CA ASP A 18 8.59 7.51 12.36
C ASP A 18 9.51 8.18 11.33
N LYS A 19 9.76 9.48 11.53
CA LYS A 19 10.64 10.32 10.70
C LYS A 19 12.09 9.83 10.66
N ASN A 20 12.52 9.04 11.64
CA ASN A 20 13.88 8.47 11.68
C ASN A 20 14.08 7.36 10.64
N TYR A 21 12.97 6.75 10.16
CA TYR A 21 13.02 5.62 9.25
C TYR A 21 12.41 5.92 7.88
N PHE A 22 11.56 6.95 7.81
CA PHE A 22 10.77 7.25 6.62
C PHE A 22 10.94 8.70 6.18
N GLU A 23 10.92 8.89 4.86
CA GLU A 23 10.72 10.20 4.24
C GLU A 23 9.28 10.69 4.46
N LYS A 24 9.00 11.92 4.03
CA LYS A 24 7.64 12.47 4.11
C LYS A 24 6.64 11.59 3.35
N PRO A 25 5.45 11.33 3.90
CA PRO A 25 4.47 10.46 3.27
C PRO A 25 3.93 11.06 1.96
N ILE A 26 3.64 10.18 1.02
CA ILE A 26 2.82 10.48 -0.15
C ILE A 26 1.42 9.93 0.14
N ILE A 27 0.41 10.76 -0.05
CA ILE A 27 -0.98 10.41 0.18
C ILE A 27 -1.68 10.33 -1.16
N ILE A 28 -2.43 9.26 -1.38
CA ILE A 28 -3.27 9.09 -2.56
C ILE A 28 -4.71 9.04 -2.11
N CYS A 29 -5.56 9.82 -2.75
CA CYS A 29 -6.97 9.89 -2.41
C CYS A 29 -7.85 10.25 -3.61
N SER A 30 -9.15 10.00 -3.49
CA SER A 30 -10.13 10.49 -4.43
C SER A 30 -10.32 12.01 -4.31
N ASP A 31 -10.88 12.60 -5.35
CA ASP A 31 -11.19 14.04 -5.39
C ASP A 31 -12.15 14.46 -4.25
N GLU A 32 -13.08 13.59 -3.89
CA GLU A 32 -14.07 13.83 -2.83
C GLU A 32 -13.45 13.99 -1.44
N HIS A 33 -12.32 13.31 -1.17
CA HIS A 33 -11.69 13.26 0.15
C HIS A 33 -10.53 14.25 0.32
N LYS A 34 -10.06 14.91 -0.74
CA LYS A 34 -8.82 15.70 -0.73
C LYS A 34 -8.80 16.79 0.35
N PHE A 35 -9.91 17.52 0.53
CA PHE A 35 -9.98 18.61 1.52
C PHE A 35 -10.05 18.10 2.95
N VAL A 36 -10.80 17.02 3.21
CA VAL A 36 -10.84 16.38 4.53
C VAL A 36 -9.46 15.86 4.92
N ILE A 37 -8.75 15.23 3.99
CA ILE A 37 -7.37 14.76 4.19
C ILE A 37 -6.44 15.93 4.50
N LYS A 38 -6.52 17.02 3.74
CA LYS A 38 -5.70 18.22 3.98
C LYS A 38 -5.95 18.80 5.36
N SER A 39 -7.21 18.98 5.76
CA SER A 39 -7.60 19.46 7.09
C SER A 39 -7.05 18.56 8.21
N GLN A 40 -7.19 17.23 8.06
CA GLN A 40 -6.68 16.29 9.06
C GLN A 40 -5.16 16.30 9.18
N LEU A 41 -4.43 16.55 8.10
CA LEU A 41 -2.97 16.71 8.13
C LEU A 41 -2.55 18.03 8.82
N GLU A 42 -3.29 19.12 8.58
CA GLU A 42 -3.07 20.40 9.23
C GLU A 42 -3.28 20.31 10.74
N GLU A 43 -4.33 19.61 11.21
CA GLU A 43 -4.61 19.35 12.63
C GLU A 43 -3.44 18.66 13.36
N ILE A 44 -2.77 17.71 12.71
CA ILE A 44 -1.61 17.00 13.26
C ILE A 44 -0.27 17.64 12.87
N LYS A 45 -0.29 18.78 12.19
CA LYS A 45 0.90 19.55 11.76
C LYS A 45 1.89 18.73 10.94
N ILE A 46 1.40 17.80 10.12
CA ILE A 46 2.23 17.00 9.21
C ILE A 46 2.09 17.53 7.79
N LYS A 47 3.24 17.85 7.18
CA LYS A 47 3.31 18.25 5.77
C LYS A 47 3.78 17.05 4.93
N PRO A 48 2.91 16.48 4.08
CA PRO A 48 3.28 15.37 3.21
C PRO A 48 4.24 15.82 2.09
N GLU A 49 4.91 14.88 1.44
CA GLU A 49 5.67 15.13 0.21
C GLU A 49 4.72 15.50 -0.94
N SER A 50 3.59 14.82 -1.03
CA SER A 50 2.58 15.09 -2.04
C SER A 50 1.22 14.51 -1.61
N ILE A 51 0.14 15.19 -1.96
CA ILE A 51 -1.22 14.63 -1.97
C ILE A 51 -1.59 14.45 -3.44
N ILE A 52 -1.62 13.20 -3.90
CA ILE A 52 -1.98 12.82 -5.25
C ILE A 52 -3.49 12.56 -5.27
N VAL A 53 -4.20 13.25 -6.15
CA VAL A 53 -5.65 13.12 -6.28
C VAL A 53 -5.97 12.29 -7.52
N GLU A 54 -6.65 11.17 -7.31
CA GLU A 54 -7.19 10.32 -8.36
C GLU A 54 -8.51 10.90 -8.86
N PRO A 55 -8.66 11.14 -10.16
CA PRO A 55 -9.88 11.70 -10.72
C PRO A 55 -11.04 10.69 -10.79
N SER A 56 -10.75 9.41 -10.60
CA SER A 56 -11.71 8.30 -10.50
C SER A 56 -11.07 7.13 -9.78
N GLY A 57 -11.84 6.39 -8.97
CA GLY A 57 -11.34 5.19 -8.30
C GLY A 57 -11.00 4.09 -9.30
N ARG A 58 -9.78 3.54 -9.20
CA ARG A 58 -9.27 2.44 -10.04
C ARG A 58 -8.65 1.32 -9.22
N ASN A 59 -9.06 1.19 -7.96
CA ASN A 59 -8.49 0.26 -7.00
C ASN A 59 -7.00 0.54 -6.72
N THR A 60 -6.26 -0.37 -6.09
CA THR A 60 -4.94 -0.09 -5.53
C THR A 60 -3.79 -0.14 -6.52
N ALA A 61 -3.88 -0.90 -7.63
CA ALA A 61 -2.75 -1.01 -8.56
C ALA A 61 -2.37 0.31 -9.24
N PRO A 62 -3.29 1.11 -9.83
CA PRO A 62 -2.94 2.41 -10.39
C PRO A 62 -2.47 3.42 -9.34
N ALA A 63 -3.01 3.38 -8.12
CA ALA A 63 -2.56 4.20 -7.01
C ALA A 63 -1.09 3.92 -6.67
N ILE A 64 -0.74 2.67 -6.42
CA ILE A 64 0.62 2.24 -6.10
C ILE A 64 1.58 2.53 -7.26
N CYS A 65 1.17 2.26 -8.51
CA CYS A 65 1.95 2.59 -9.70
C CYS A 65 2.27 4.09 -9.77
N SER A 66 1.28 4.94 -9.51
CA SER A 66 1.47 6.41 -9.49
C SER A 66 2.42 6.86 -8.38
N ALA A 67 2.36 6.24 -7.20
CA ALA A 67 3.31 6.50 -6.12
C ALA A 67 4.73 6.07 -6.50
N CYS A 68 4.91 4.85 -7.02
CA CYS A 68 6.21 4.36 -7.49
C CYS A 68 6.82 5.29 -8.52
N LEU A 69 6.08 5.67 -9.55
CA LEU A 69 6.53 6.60 -10.60
C LEU A 69 6.90 7.98 -10.04
N LYS A 70 6.14 8.48 -9.07
CA LYS A 70 6.42 9.77 -8.41
C LYS A 70 7.73 9.73 -7.64
N VAL A 71 8.00 8.66 -6.89
CA VAL A 71 9.23 8.49 -6.12
C VAL A 71 10.41 8.19 -7.05
N PHE A 72 10.24 7.31 -8.04
CA PHE A 72 11.28 6.93 -9.00
C PHE A 72 11.93 8.13 -9.69
N LYS A 73 11.13 9.12 -10.08
CA LYS A 73 11.64 10.37 -10.66
C LYS A 73 12.56 11.16 -9.73
N LYS A 74 12.44 10.98 -8.43
CA LYS A 74 13.23 11.70 -7.42
C LYS A 74 14.41 10.86 -6.93
N LYS A 75 14.18 9.57 -6.69
CA LYS A 75 15.16 8.64 -6.12
C LYS A 75 14.79 7.20 -6.52
N ALA A 76 15.40 6.71 -7.60
CA ALA A 76 15.09 5.41 -8.17
C ALA A 76 15.31 4.26 -7.17
N ASN A 77 16.50 4.15 -6.62
CA ASN A 77 16.84 3.11 -5.64
C ASN A 77 16.22 3.43 -4.26
N SER A 78 14.94 3.15 -4.10
CA SER A 78 14.18 3.39 -2.88
C SER A 78 13.17 2.29 -2.62
N MET A 79 12.84 2.10 -1.34
CA MET A 79 11.73 1.26 -0.91
C MET A 79 10.49 2.12 -0.66
N LEU A 80 9.33 1.63 -1.06
CA LEU A 80 8.04 2.26 -0.80
C LEU A 80 7.22 1.38 0.14
N MET A 81 6.89 1.91 1.32
CA MET A 81 5.97 1.23 2.22
C MET A 81 4.55 1.76 2.02
N VAL A 82 3.63 0.86 1.72
CA VAL A 82 2.22 1.16 1.43
C VAL A 82 1.36 0.76 2.62
N PHE A 83 0.49 1.67 3.05
CA PHE A 83 -0.46 1.45 4.13
C PHE A 83 -1.89 1.78 3.69
N PRO A 84 -2.86 0.90 3.94
CA PRO A 84 -4.26 1.30 4.01
C PRO A 84 -4.46 2.34 5.11
N SER A 85 -5.31 3.33 4.87
CA SER A 85 -5.53 4.45 5.81
C SER A 85 -6.48 4.14 6.97
N ASP A 86 -7.11 2.97 6.96
CA ASP A 86 -8.18 2.54 7.86
C ASP A 86 -7.78 1.41 8.81
N HIS A 87 -6.51 1.02 8.84
CA HIS A 87 -6.01 -0.04 9.70
C HIS A 87 -5.61 0.46 11.08
N LEU A 88 -6.02 -0.28 12.11
CA LEU A 88 -5.54 -0.13 13.47
C LEU A 88 -4.45 -1.16 13.74
N ILE A 89 -3.23 -0.70 14.03
CA ILE A 89 -2.11 -1.53 14.49
C ILE A 89 -1.97 -1.32 16.00
N GLN A 90 -2.08 -2.38 16.79
CA GLN A 90 -2.05 -2.29 18.26
C GLN A 90 -0.65 -2.00 18.80
N ASP A 91 0.37 -2.69 18.30
CA ASP A 91 1.77 -2.49 18.69
C ASP A 91 2.58 -1.94 17.51
N GLU A 92 2.47 -0.64 17.32
CA GLU A 92 3.15 0.07 16.23
C GLU A 92 4.67 0.04 16.39
N ASN A 93 5.17 0.19 17.60
CA ASN A 93 6.61 0.19 17.87
C ASN A 93 7.25 -1.16 17.53
N PHE A 94 6.62 -2.25 17.92
CA PHE A 94 7.08 -3.59 17.57
C PHE A 94 7.10 -3.80 16.05
N PHE A 95 6.01 -3.41 15.37
CA PHE A 95 5.89 -3.56 13.93
C PHE A 95 7.00 -2.83 13.18
N PHE A 96 7.25 -1.55 13.49
CA PHE A 96 8.27 -0.76 12.79
C PHE A 96 9.69 -1.16 13.17
N THR A 97 9.97 -1.38 14.44
CA THR A 97 11.30 -1.81 14.90
C THR A 97 11.69 -3.13 14.26
N LYS A 98 10.76 -4.09 14.21
CA LYS A 98 10.97 -5.39 13.58
C LYS A 98 11.23 -5.25 12.07
N THR A 99 10.38 -4.52 11.36
CA THR A 99 10.49 -4.30 9.92
C THR A 99 11.79 -3.61 9.56
N TYR A 100 12.13 -2.52 10.27
CA TYR A 100 13.38 -1.79 10.04
C TYR A 100 14.62 -2.64 10.30
N ARG A 101 14.61 -3.44 11.36
CA ARG A 101 15.71 -4.38 11.65
C ARG A 101 15.90 -5.38 10.51
N LEU A 102 14.83 -5.95 9.97
CA LEU A 102 14.89 -6.90 8.86
C LEU A 102 15.43 -6.25 7.57
N ILE A 103 15.05 -5.00 7.30
CA ILE A 103 15.60 -4.22 6.17
C ILE A 103 17.10 -4.00 6.38
N LYS A 104 17.52 -3.53 7.54
CA LYS A 104 18.94 -3.27 7.87
C LYS A 104 19.81 -4.53 7.78
N GLN A 105 19.26 -5.68 8.10
CA GLN A 105 19.96 -6.97 8.00
C GLN A 105 19.97 -7.53 6.57
N GLY A 106 19.39 -6.84 5.59
CA GLY A 106 19.28 -7.31 4.20
C GLY A 106 18.35 -8.52 4.01
N ILE A 107 17.53 -8.84 5.04
CA ILE A 107 16.55 -9.95 4.95
C ILE A 107 15.37 -9.52 4.07
N ILE A 108 14.97 -8.25 4.18
CA ILE A 108 13.99 -7.64 3.28
C ILE A 108 14.76 -6.81 2.24
N ASN A 109 14.87 -7.35 1.05
CA ASN A 109 15.57 -6.73 -0.09
C ASN A 109 14.78 -6.84 -1.41
N SER A 110 13.50 -7.17 -1.30
CA SER A 110 12.59 -7.36 -2.44
C SER A 110 11.17 -6.99 -2.03
N ASN A 111 10.24 -7.03 -2.99
CA ASN A 111 8.83 -6.83 -2.72
C ASN A 111 8.32 -7.80 -1.65
N THR A 112 7.76 -7.25 -0.59
CA THR A 112 7.33 -8.00 0.60
C THR A 112 5.90 -7.64 0.97
N LEU A 113 5.09 -8.66 1.25
CA LEU A 113 3.71 -8.54 1.73
C LEU A 113 3.68 -8.81 3.23
N PHE A 114 2.80 -8.10 3.93
CA PHE A 114 2.56 -8.34 5.35
C PHE A 114 1.28 -9.15 5.52
N GLY A 115 1.43 -10.35 6.04
CA GLY A 115 0.32 -11.25 6.33
C GLY A 115 0.00 -11.29 7.83
N LEU A 116 -1.26 -11.57 8.15
CA LEU A 116 -1.75 -11.75 9.52
C LEU A 116 -2.16 -13.21 9.72
N THR A 117 -1.82 -13.80 10.86
CA THR A 117 -2.25 -15.15 11.20
C THR A 117 -3.78 -15.18 11.33
N PRO A 118 -4.48 -16.03 10.56
CA PRO A 118 -5.93 -16.13 10.63
C PRO A 118 -6.38 -16.69 11.99
N SER A 119 -7.32 -16.00 12.64
CA SER A 119 -7.97 -16.49 13.88
C SER A 119 -9.33 -17.15 13.62
N GLU A 120 -9.95 -16.87 12.45
CA GLU A 120 -11.25 -17.38 12.06
C GLU A 120 -11.40 -17.44 10.53
N PRO A 121 -12.33 -18.21 9.96
CA PRO A 121 -12.46 -18.39 8.52
C PRO A 121 -13.24 -17.22 7.87
N LYS A 122 -12.61 -16.05 7.74
CA LYS A 122 -13.19 -14.88 7.07
C LYS A 122 -13.29 -15.11 5.56
N THR A 123 -14.45 -14.83 5.01
CA THR A 123 -14.73 -14.92 3.56
C THR A 123 -14.58 -13.58 2.84
N SER A 124 -14.39 -12.50 3.59
CA SER A 124 -14.23 -11.14 3.06
C SER A 124 -12.77 -10.72 2.85
N TYR A 125 -11.82 -11.58 3.23
CA TYR A 125 -10.38 -11.30 3.14
C TYR A 125 -9.69 -12.10 2.04
N GLY A 126 -8.58 -11.55 1.53
CA GLY A 126 -7.61 -12.30 0.74
C GLY A 126 -6.73 -13.17 1.63
N TYR A 127 -6.36 -14.33 1.14
CA TYR A 127 -5.46 -15.29 1.79
C TYR A 127 -4.19 -15.45 0.98
N ILE A 128 -3.05 -15.40 1.66
CA ILE A 128 -1.72 -15.57 1.09
C ILE A 128 -1.23 -16.95 1.52
N GLU A 129 -1.00 -17.84 0.56
CA GLU A 129 -0.31 -19.09 0.81
C GLU A 129 1.20 -18.85 0.87
N ILE A 130 1.85 -19.38 1.89
CA ILE A 130 3.28 -19.22 2.10
C ILE A 130 4.00 -20.56 2.05
N SER A 131 5.24 -20.53 1.51
CA SER A 131 6.11 -21.70 1.52
C SER A 131 6.53 -22.08 2.95
N SER A 132 6.76 -23.36 3.17
CA SER A 132 7.23 -23.92 4.44
C SER A 132 8.77 -23.79 4.64
N ASN A 133 9.42 -22.84 4.00
CA ASN A 133 10.87 -22.67 4.08
C ASN A 133 11.35 -22.25 5.47
N ASN A 134 12.32 -22.98 6.00
CA ASN A 134 12.90 -22.77 7.33
C ASN A 134 14.02 -21.71 7.39
N SER A 135 14.40 -21.11 6.27
CA SER A 135 15.47 -20.11 6.18
C SER A 135 14.98 -18.80 5.56
N GLY A 136 14.93 -17.73 6.37
CA GLY A 136 14.54 -16.39 5.93
C GLY A 136 13.03 -16.13 5.96
N LEU A 137 12.57 -15.18 5.13
CA LEU A 137 11.15 -14.88 4.97
C LEU A 137 10.50 -15.93 4.04
N PRO A 138 9.29 -16.41 4.37
CA PRO A 138 8.58 -17.34 3.51
C PRO A 138 8.23 -16.67 2.17
N ARG A 139 8.20 -17.46 1.10
CA ARG A 139 7.78 -17.00 -0.21
C ARG A 139 6.28 -17.11 -0.35
N VAL A 140 5.69 -16.19 -1.10
CA VAL A 140 4.29 -16.28 -1.52
C VAL A 140 4.17 -17.34 -2.62
N GLU A 141 3.36 -18.37 -2.39
CA GLU A 141 3.08 -19.44 -3.36
C GLU A 141 1.81 -19.13 -4.16
N SER A 142 0.77 -18.66 -3.49
CA SER A 142 -0.49 -18.31 -4.12
C SER A 142 -1.26 -17.22 -3.37
N PHE A 143 -2.18 -16.58 -4.06
CA PHE A 143 -3.11 -15.60 -3.50
C PHE A 143 -4.55 -16.01 -3.81
N ILE A 144 -5.42 -15.98 -2.81
CA ILE A 144 -6.81 -16.42 -2.93
C ILE A 144 -7.71 -15.33 -2.36
N GLU A 145 -8.42 -14.63 -3.22
CA GLU A 145 -9.32 -13.56 -2.83
C GLU A 145 -10.70 -14.10 -2.45
N LYS A 146 -11.21 -13.66 -1.29
CA LYS A 146 -12.58 -13.89 -0.82
C LYS A 146 -13.05 -15.34 -1.02
N PRO A 147 -12.40 -16.33 -0.40
CA PRO A 147 -12.73 -17.73 -0.58
C PRO A 147 -14.11 -18.06 0.00
N SER A 148 -14.70 -19.18 -0.45
CA SER A 148 -15.88 -19.74 0.22
C SER A 148 -15.56 -20.14 1.65
N LEU A 149 -16.56 -20.19 2.52
CA LEU A 149 -16.37 -20.57 3.93
C LEU A 149 -15.71 -21.93 4.09
N LYS A 150 -16.08 -22.91 3.22
CA LYS A 150 -15.47 -24.26 3.21
C LYS A 150 -13.97 -24.16 2.89
N LYS A 151 -13.59 -23.35 1.89
CA LYS A 151 -12.19 -23.14 1.50
C LYS A 151 -11.42 -22.41 2.59
N ALA A 152 -12.00 -21.35 3.20
CA ALA A 152 -11.38 -20.61 4.29
C ALA A 152 -11.09 -21.51 5.52
N LYS A 153 -12.05 -22.35 5.92
CA LYS A 153 -11.84 -23.35 7.02
C LYS A 153 -10.72 -24.33 6.68
N PHE A 154 -10.64 -24.78 5.43
CA PHE A 154 -9.60 -25.70 4.99
C PHE A 154 -8.21 -25.05 5.03
N MET A 155 -8.08 -23.81 4.52
CA MET A 155 -6.81 -23.07 4.52
C MET A 155 -6.28 -22.80 5.93
N ILE A 156 -7.15 -22.44 6.88
CA ILE A 156 -6.75 -22.27 8.29
C ILE A 156 -6.23 -23.58 8.88
N LYS A 157 -6.88 -24.70 8.57
CA LYS A 157 -6.46 -26.02 9.05
C LYS A 157 -5.08 -26.43 8.50
N LEU A 158 -4.71 -26.01 7.30
CA LEU A 158 -3.40 -26.25 6.70
C LEU A 158 -2.27 -25.49 7.42
N GLY A 159 -2.55 -24.32 8.00
CA GLY A 159 -1.61 -23.57 8.81
C GLY A 159 -0.56 -22.75 8.01
N ASN A 160 -0.54 -22.86 6.69
CA ASN A 160 0.39 -22.13 5.80
C ASN A 160 -0.28 -20.97 5.05
N PHE A 161 -1.42 -20.50 5.52
CA PHE A 161 -2.13 -19.36 4.97
C PHE A 161 -2.17 -18.19 5.95
N LEU A 162 -1.96 -16.97 5.42
CA LEU A 162 -2.08 -15.72 6.16
C LEU A 162 -3.18 -14.87 5.52
N TRP A 163 -3.84 -14.04 6.30
CA TRP A 163 -4.70 -12.99 5.73
C TRP A 163 -3.84 -11.91 5.09
N ASN A 164 -4.23 -11.44 3.92
CA ASN A 164 -3.63 -10.27 3.31
C ASN A 164 -3.99 -9.02 4.11
N SER A 165 -2.99 -8.31 4.62
CA SER A 165 -3.21 -7.05 5.32
C SER A 165 -3.32 -5.84 4.39
N GLY A 166 -2.99 -5.98 3.10
CA GLY A 166 -2.87 -4.84 2.19
C GLY A 166 -1.71 -3.90 2.51
N ILE A 167 -0.80 -4.29 3.41
CA ILE A 167 0.44 -3.56 3.69
C ILE A 167 1.55 -4.18 2.85
N PHE A 168 2.30 -3.34 2.13
CA PHE A 168 3.39 -3.76 1.26
C PHE A 168 4.65 -2.97 1.55
N LEU A 169 5.79 -3.62 1.43
CA LEU A 169 7.10 -2.96 1.32
C LEU A 169 7.66 -3.31 -0.07
N LEU A 170 7.78 -2.32 -0.93
CA LEU A 170 8.03 -2.49 -2.35
C LEU A 170 9.38 -1.86 -2.72
N ASP A 171 10.22 -2.63 -3.38
CA ASP A 171 11.32 -2.08 -4.16
C ASP A 171 10.75 -1.40 -5.41
N ILE A 172 11.05 -0.13 -5.59
CA ILE A 172 10.41 0.68 -6.62
C ILE A 172 10.80 0.24 -8.03
N GLU A 173 12.06 -0.08 -8.26
CA GLU A 173 12.54 -0.52 -9.58
C GLU A 173 11.93 -1.87 -9.94
N GLN A 174 12.03 -2.85 -9.04
CA GLN A 174 11.42 -4.16 -9.23
C GLN A 174 9.90 -4.05 -9.46
N THR A 175 9.23 -3.19 -8.71
CA THR A 175 7.77 -3.00 -8.84
C THR A 175 7.40 -2.41 -10.20
N LEU A 176 8.14 -1.41 -10.68
CA LEU A 176 7.91 -0.83 -12.01
C LEU A 176 8.20 -1.83 -13.13
N ASP A 177 9.22 -2.68 -12.99
CA ASP A 177 9.50 -3.76 -13.93
C ASP A 177 8.38 -4.81 -13.95
N LEU A 178 7.79 -5.13 -12.79
CA LEU A 178 6.61 -6.00 -12.73
C LEU A 178 5.40 -5.36 -13.42
N PHE A 179 5.14 -4.08 -13.22
CA PHE A 179 4.10 -3.36 -13.97
C PHE A 179 4.37 -3.39 -15.48
N LYS A 180 5.61 -3.16 -15.90
CA LYS A 180 6.01 -3.23 -17.31
C LYS A 180 5.78 -4.61 -17.92
N LYS A 181 6.03 -5.67 -17.15
CA LYS A 181 5.89 -7.06 -17.59
C LYS A 181 4.43 -7.52 -17.62
N PHE A 182 3.64 -7.21 -16.59
CA PHE A 182 2.32 -7.82 -16.38
C PHE A 182 1.14 -6.85 -16.54
N SER A 183 1.39 -5.53 -16.47
CA SER A 183 0.34 -4.50 -16.48
C SER A 183 0.80 -3.22 -17.18
N ARG A 184 1.37 -3.39 -18.39
CA ARG A 184 1.92 -2.28 -19.19
C ARG A 184 0.92 -1.18 -19.49
N ASP A 185 -0.36 -1.53 -19.62
CA ASP A 185 -1.46 -0.60 -19.76
C ASP A 185 -1.60 0.34 -18.55
N ILE A 186 -1.52 -0.19 -17.33
CA ILE A 186 -1.55 0.61 -16.10
C ILE A 186 -0.32 1.51 -16.05
N LEU A 187 0.89 0.97 -16.26
CA LEU A 187 2.13 1.74 -16.23
C LEU A 187 2.07 2.93 -17.20
N SER A 188 1.75 2.68 -18.48
CA SER A 188 1.75 3.72 -19.49
C SER A 188 0.68 4.81 -19.26
N ASN A 189 -0.49 4.42 -18.74
CA ASN A 189 -1.55 5.39 -18.42
C ASN A 189 -1.22 6.20 -17.17
N CYS A 190 -0.61 5.61 -16.13
CA CYS A 190 -0.13 6.32 -14.95
C CYS A 190 1.01 7.29 -15.30
N GLU A 191 1.96 6.89 -16.18
CA GLU A 191 3.02 7.78 -16.68
C GLU A 191 2.45 9.02 -17.39
N LYS A 192 1.50 8.81 -18.32
CA LYS A 192 0.82 9.89 -19.04
C LYS A 192 0.03 10.77 -18.07
N SER A 193 -0.70 10.16 -17.14
CA SER A 193 -1.50 10.88 -16.17
C SER A 193 -0.65 11.76 -15.24
N LEU A 194 0.49 11.25 -14.77
CA LEU A 194 1.44 12.02 -13.97
C LEU A 194 2.16 13.12 -14.79
N LYS A 195 2.48 12.86 -16.06
CA LYS A 195 3.09 13.85 -16.95
C LYS A 195 2.17 15.06 -17.17
N ASN A 196 0.87 14.81 -17.31
CA ASN A 196 -0.15 15.82 -17.58
C ASN A 196 -0.86 16.31 -16.30
N ALA A 197 -0.40 15.86 -15.12
CA ALA A 197 -1.00 16.23 -13.85
C ALA A 197 -0.87 17.72 -13.56
N LYS A 198 -1.90 18.29 -12.95
CA LYS A 198 -1.98 19.70 -12.58
C LYS A 198 -1.75 19.88 -11.08
N LYS A 199 -1.04 20.95 -10.72
CA LYS A 199 -0.97 21.38 -9.32
C LYS A 199 -2.11 22.36 -9.04
N ASP A 200 -2.95 22.03 -8.09
CA ASP A 200 -4.07 22.86 -7.68
C ASP A 200 -4.21 22.85 -6.15
N LEU A 201 -4.22 24.02 -5.51
CA LEU A 201 -4.37 24.23 -4.05
C LEU A 201 -3.45 23.35 -3.17
N GLY A 202 -2.29 22.96 -3.71
CA GLY A 202 -1.32 22.09 -3.03
C GLY A 202 -1.51 20.61 -3.31
N PHE A 203 -2.50 20.22 -4.10
CA PHE A 203 -2.73 18.87 -4.61
C PHE A 203 -2.02 18.66 -5.95
N LEU A 204 -1.63 17.41 -6.21
CA LEU A 204 -1.23 16.93 -7.53
C LEU A 204 -2.40 16.15 -8.12
N VAL A 205 -3.20 16.80 -8.94
CA VAL A 205 -4.38 16.20 -9.57
C VAL A 205 -3.95 15.46 -10.83
N LEU A 206 -4.15 14.15 -10.85
CA LEU A 206 -3.84 13.30 -11.99
C LEU A 206 -4.72 13.64 -13.20
N ASP A 207 -4.17 13.51 -14.42
CA ASP A 207 -4.95 13.73 -15.64
C ASP A 207 -6.05 12.68 -15.79
N LYS A 208 -7.30 13.16 -15.89
CA LYS A 208 -8.50 12.30 -15.90
C LYS A 208 -8.56 11.42 -17.13
N GLU A 209 -8.21 11.95 -18.31
CA GLU A 209 -8.32 11.20 -19.55
C GLU A 209 -7.42 9.97 -19.55
N SER A 210 -6.18 10.14 -19.15
CA SER A 210 -5.21 9.04 -19.07
C SER A 210 -5.51 8.08 -17.91
N PHE A 211 -5.80 8.61 -16.71
CA PHE A 211 -6.02 7.77 -15.53
C PHE A 211 -7.26 6.89 -15.64
N SER A 212 -8.33 7.38 -16.23
CA SER A 212 -9.57 6.60 -16.42
C SER A 212 -9.41 5.41 -17.37
N LYS A 213 -8.34 5.36 -18.16
CA LYS A 213 -7.99 4.22 -19.03
C LYS A 213 -7.27 3.09 -18.25
N CYS A 214 -6.82 3.32 -17.02
CA CYS A 214 -6.27 2.26 -16.20
C CYS A 214 -7.33 1.20 -15.87
N ARG A 215 -6.93 -0.07 -15.90
CA ARG A 215 -7.78 -1.16 -15.41
C ARG A 215 -8.11 -0.94 -13.93
N ASN A 216 -9.34 -1.29 -13.54
CA ASN A 216 -9.77 -1.27 -12.15
C ASN A 216 -9.40 -2.60 -11.49
N ILE A 217 -8.23 -2.64 -10.88
CA ILE A 217 -7.67 -3.88 -10.30
C ILE A 217 -6.86 -3.58 -9.04
N SER A 218 -6.91 -4.48 -8.07
CA SER A 218 -6.03 -4.43 -6.89
C SER A 218 -4.60 -4.82 -7.25
N PHE A 219 -3.65 -4.32 -6.48
CA PHE A 219 -2.22 -4.57 -6.69
C PHE A 219 -1.80 -6.02 -6.40
N ASP A 220 -2.52 -6.69 -5.54
CA ASP A 220 -2.30 -8.06 -5.07
C ASP A 220 -2.88 -9.15 -5.99
N TYR A 221 -3.46 -8.76 -7.13
CA TYR A 221 -3.90 -9.68 -8.18
C TYR A 221 -2.76 -10.01 -9.20
#